data_24b6706a07a4ca60e742d72359786177
#
_entry.id   24b6706a07a4ca60e742d72359786177
#
_cell.length_a   1.000
_cell.length_b   1.000
_cell.length_c   1.000
_cell.angle_alpha   90.00
_cell.angle_beta   90.00
_cell.angle_gamma   90.00
#
_symmetry.space_group_name_H-M   'P 1'
#
loop_
_entity.id
_entity.type
_entity.pdbx_description
1 polymer ?
#
loop_
_entity_poly.entity_id
_entity_poly.type
_entity_poly.pdbx_seq_one_letter_code
_entity_poly.pdbx_strand_id
1 'polypeptide(L)'
;MHTVTPAKSLTPAEHELIDAWWRAANYLSVGQIYLRSNPLLREPLRLAHVKARLLGHWGTTPGLNFLYAHLNRVICRDDLDMLFIAGPGHGGPALCANTWLEGSYSELYADVSR
;
A
#
# COMPACT_ATOMS: atom_id res chain seq x y z
N MET A 1 6.88 -30.83 -23.68
CA MET A 1 7.50 -29.49 -23.56
C MET A 1 6.39 -28.46 -23.34
N HIS A 2 6.35 -27.86 -22.16
CA HIS A 2 5.37 -26.83 -21.88
C HIS A 2 5.87 -25.53 -22.49
N THR A 3 5.16 -25.02 -23.49
CA THR A 3 5.39 -23.67 -24.01
C THR A 3 4.85 -22.68 -22.97
N VAL A 4 5.76 -21.99 -22.28
CA VAL A 4 5.38 -20.87 -21.43
C VAL A 4 4.95 -19.74 -22.34
N THR A 5 3.64 -19.44 -22.35
CA THR A 5 3.17 -18.24 -23.02
C THR A 5 3.78 -17.03 -22.30
N PRO A 6 4.52 -16.14 -23.01
CA PRO A 6 5.07 -14.97 -22.35
C PRO A 6 3.94 -14.17 -21.68
N ALA A 7 4.17 -13.81 -20.42
CA ALA A 7 3.22 -12.93 -19.71
C ALA A 7 3.09 -11.63 -20.52
N LYS A 8 1.86 -11.21 -20.82
CA LYS A 8 1.62 -9.94 -21.47
C LYS A 8 2.19 -8.84 -20.59
N SER A 9 3.00 -7.97 -21.16
CA SER A 9 3.43 -6.75 -20.52
C SER A 9 2.23 -5.89 -20.13
N LEU A 10 2.43 -5.03 -19.14
CA LEU A 10 1.39 -4.07 -18.73
C LEU A 10 1.02 -3.16 -19.89
N THR A 11 -0.27 -2.89 -20.04
CA THR A 11 -0.72 -1.80 -20.90
C THR A 11 -0.34 -0.46 -20.27
N PRO A 12 -0.23 0.64 -21.05
CA PRO A 12 0.00 1.97 -20.46
C PRO A 12 -1.03 2.35 -19.39
N ALA A 13 -2.31 2.04 -19.60
CA ALA A 13 -3.36 2.30 -18.62
C ALA A 13 -3.19 1.50 -17.32
N GLU A 14 -2.84 0.22 -17.40
CA GLU A 14 -2.53 -0.60 -16.23
C GLU A 14 -1.30 -0.06 -15.48
N HIS A 15 -0.28 0.37 -16.20
CA HIS A 15 0.90 0.96 -15.60
C HIS A 15 0.56 2.22 -14.79
N GLU A 16 -0.26 3.11 -15.33
CA GLU A 16 -0.71 4.33 -14.64
C GLU A 16 -1.51 4.00 -13.38
N LEU A 17 -2.40 3.00 -13.42
CA LEU A 17 -3.19 2.59 -12.28
C LEU A 17 -2.33 1.97 -11.17
N ILE A 18 -1.37 1.13 -11.52
CA ILE A 18 -0.44 0.52 -10.57
C ILE A 18 0.45 1.59 -9.94
N ASP A 19 0.96 2.52 -10.73
CA ASP A 19 1.77 3.63 -10.21
C ASP A 19 0.97 4.53 -9.26
N ALA A 20 -0.27 4.84 -9.60
CA ALA A 20 -1.16 5.64 -8.74
C ALA A 20 -1.45 4.93 -7.41
N TRP A 21 -1.74 3.64 -7.44
CA TRP A 21 -1.94 2.85 -6.24
C TRP A 21 -0.68 2.80 -5.37
N TRP A 22 0.46 2.51 -5.98
CA TRP A 22 1.74 2.44 -5.29
C TRP A 22 2.09 3.76 -4.59
N ARG A 23 1.92 4.89 -5.28
CA ARG A 23 2.14 6.21 -4.70
C ARG A 23 1.19 6.51 -3.54
N ALA A 24 -0.09 6.18 -3.67
CA ALA A 24 -1.07 6.34 -2.61
C ALA A 24 -0.72 5.49 -1.37
N ALA A 25 -0.38 4.22 -1.58
CA ALA A 25 0.04 3.32 -0.51
C ALA A 25 1.30 3.82 0.20
N ASN A 26 2.28 4.31 -0.56
CA ASN A 26 3.51 4.90 -0.02
C ASN A 26 3.21 6.14 0.83
N TYR A 27 2.33 7.02 0.36
CA TYR A 27 1.93 8.21 1.09
C TYR A 27 1.26 7.88 2.43
N LEU A 28 0.31 6.94 2.42
CA LEU A 28 -0.35 6.46 3.63
C LEU A 28 0.63 5.80 4.60
N SER A 29 1.61 5.07 4.08
CA SER A 29 2.64 4.44 4.89
C SER A 29 3.56 5.46 5.56
N VAL A 30 3.96 6.50 4.85
CA VAL A 30 4.73 7.64 5.40
C VAL A 30 3.96 8.30 6.53
N GLY A 31 2.68 8.57 6.33
CA GLY A 31 1.82 9.13 7.36
C GLY A 31 1.81 8.28 8.64
N GLN A 32 1.65 6.97 8.49
CA GLN A 32 1.65 6.05 9.63
C GLN A 32 2.99 6.01 10.37
N ILE A 33 4.10 6.05 9.65
CA ILE A 33 5.43 5.97 10.24
C ILE A 33 5.81 7.27 10.96
N TYR A 34 5.57 8.42 10.34
CA TYR A 34 6.17 9.68 10.75
C TYR A 34 5.19 10.69 11.35
N LEU A 35 3.92 10.67 10.95
CA LEU A 35 3.00 11.75 11.27
C LEU A 35 2.03 11.37 12.39
N ARG A 36 1.85 12.33 13.28
CA ARG A 36 0.84 12.35 14.33
C ARG A 36 -0.42 13.10 13.89
N SER A 37 -0.25 14.12 13.06
CA SER A 37 -1.33 14.97 12.56
C SER A 37 -0.92 15.63 11.24
N ASN A 38 -1.85 16.36 10.62
CA ASN A 38 -1.62 17.10 9.38
C ASN A 38 -1.12 16.24 8.19
N PRO A 39 -1.69 15.02 7.97
CA PRO A 39 -1.20 14.13 6.90
C PRO A 39 -1.46 14.69 5.50
N LEU A 40 -2.43 15.60 5.33
CA LEU A 40 -2.73 16.23 4.05
C LEU A 40 -2.01 17.56 3.82
N LEU A 41 -1.09 17.93 4.72
CA LEU A 41 -0.31 19.16 4.64
C LEU A 41 -1.18 20.41 4.42
N ARG A 42 -2.31 20.49 5.11
CA ARG A 42 -3.21 21.67 5.04
C ARG A 42 -2.57 22.91 5.62
N GLU A 43 -1.58 22.75 6.45
CA GLU A 43 -0.69 23.79 6.95
C GLU A 43 0.78 23.35 6.79
N PRO A 44 1.76 24.27 6.82
CA PRO A 44 3.16 23.90 6.73
C PRO A 44 3.56 22.88 7.80
N LEU A 45 4.39 21.91 7.43
CA LEU A 45 4.85 20.87 8.34
C LEU A 45 5.66 21.46 9.50
N ARG A 46 5.32 21.07 10.72
CA ARG A 46 6.00 21.48 11.95
C ARG A 46 6.40 20.26 12.76
N LEU A 47 7.35 20.42 13.66
CA LEU A 47 7.78 19.34 14.55
C LEU A 47 6.63 18.75 15.37
N ALA A 48 5.65 19.57 15.77
CA ALA A 48 4.46 19.11 16.48
C ALA A 48 3.60 18.11 15.72
N HIS A 49 3.70 18.07 14.38
CA HIS A 49 3.00 17.12 13.53
C HIS A 49 3.70 15.77 13.45
N VAL A 50 4.95 15.68 13.87
CA VAL A 50 5.77 14.47 13.79
C VAL A 50 5.62 13.67 15.08
N LYS A 51 5.55 12.35 14.95
CA LYS A 51 5.48 11.45 16.09
C LYS A 51 6.76 11.53 16.93
N ALA A 52 6.62 11.48 18.25
CA ALA A 52 7.74 11.39 19.16
C ALA A 52 8.50 10.04 19.01
N ARG A 53 7.78 8.98 18.67
CA ARG A 53 8.32 7.64 18.42
C ARG A 53 7.98 7.19 17.03
N LEU A 54 8.99 7.05 16.19
CA LEU A 54 8.86 6.59 14.81
C LEU A 54 8.94 5.05 14.78
N LEU A 55 7.87 4.41 14.33
CA LEU A 55 7.79 2.95 14.20
C LEU A 55 7.47 2.59 12.75
N GLY A 56 8.15 1.55 12.26
CA GLY A 56 8.09 1.10 10.90
C GLY A 56 9.36 1.42 10.12
N HIS A 57 9.50 0.83 8.96
CA HIS A 57 10.71 0.97 8.16
C HIS A 57 10.35 1.41 6.74
N TRP A 58 10.69 2.64 6.40
CA TRP A 58 10.39 3.19 5.08
C TRP A 58 11.04 2.39 3.95
N GLY A 59 12.28 1.95 4.11
CA GLY A 59 13.01 1.20 3.09
C GLY A 59 12.34 -0.11 2.65
N THR A 60 11.62 -0.78 3.55
CA THR A 60 10.87 -2.01 3.27
C THR A 60 9.51 -1.71 2.66
N THR A 61 8.89 -0.62 3.06
CA THR A 61 7.50 -0.27 2.75
C THR A 61 7.24 -0.09 1.25
N PRO A 62 8.03 0.67 0.49
CA PRO A 62 7.79 0.83 -0.95
C PRO A 62 7.88 -0.49 -1.72
N GLY A 63 8.78 -1.39 -1.32
CA GLY A 63 8.91 -2.72 -1.91
C GLY A 63 7.68 -3.58 -1.65
N LEU A 64 7.17 -3.60 -0.43
CA LEU A 64 5.94 -4.33 -0.08
C LEU A 64 4.72 -3.77 -0.81
N ASN A 65 4.58 -2.45 -0.89
CA ASN A 65 3.51 -1.79 -1.64
C ASN A 65 3.57 -2.12 -3.13
N PHE A 66 4.75 -2.17 -3.69
CA PHE A 66 4.97 -2.54 -5.09
C PHE A 66 4.53 -3.98 -5.36
N LEU A 67 4.97 -4.92 -4.53
CA LEU A 67 4.58 -6.33 -4.63
C LEU A 67 3.06 -6.48 -4.49
N TYR A 68 2.46 -5.80 -3.53
CA TYR A 68 1.02 -5.87 -3.30
C TYR A 68 0.22 -5.38 -4.50
N ALA A 69 0.59 -4.23 -5.07
CA ALA A 69 -0.09 -3.67 -6.23
C ALA A 69 -0.07 -4.63 -7.44
N HIS A 70 1.07 -5.24 -7.72
CA HIS A 70 1.21 -6.20 -8.80
C HIS A 70 0.48 -7.52 -8.54
N LEU A 71 0.56 -8.05 -7.33
CA LEU A 71 -0.17 -9.26 -6.94
C LEU A 71 -1.68 -9.03 -6.99
N ASN A 72 -2.16 -7.90 -6.50
CA ASN A 72 -3.58 -7.57 -6.55
C ASN A 72 -4.10 -7.49 -8.00
N ARG A 73 -3.31 -6.96 -8.92
CA ARG A 73 -3.63 -7.00 -10.35
C ARG A 73 -3.82 -8.42 -10.85
N VAL A 74 -2.92 -9.32 -10.51
CA VAL A 74 -2.99 -10.74 -10.92
C VAL A 74 -4.20 -11.43 -10.29
N ILE A 75 -4.45 -11.18 -9.01
CA ILE A 75 -5.60 -11.73 -8.28
C ILE A 75 -6.90 -11.31 -8.95
N CYS A 76 -7.06 -10.02 -9.25
CA CYS A 76 -8.28 -9.50 -9.90
C CYS A 76 -8.44 -10.00 -11.33
N ARG A 77 -7.34 -10.05 -12.09
CA ARG A 77 -7.38 -10.52 -13.48
C ARG A 77 -7.79 -11.99 -13.60
N ASP A 78 -7.25 -12.83 -12.73
CA ASP A 78 -7.36 -14.29 -12.83
C ASP A 78 -8.38 -14.86 -11.82
N ASP A 79 -9.08 -14.00 -11.07
CA ASP A 79 -10.07 -14.36 -10.03
C ASP A 79 -9.51 -15.38 -9.03
N LEU A 80 -8.39 -15.04 -8.42
CA LEU A 80 -7.65 -15.95 -7.54
C LEU A 80 -8.00 -15.74 -6.06
N ASP A 81 -8.15 -16.84 -5.33
CA ASP A 81 -8.14 -16.85 -3.87
C ASP A 81 -6.68 -16.90 -3.40
N MET A 82 -6.18 -15.80 -2.84
CA MET A 82 -4.77 -15.66 -2.46
C MET A 82 -4.63 -14.98 -1.10
N LEU A 83 -3.68 -15.46 -0.31
CA LEU A 83 -3.27 -14.82 0.93
C LEU A 83 -1.92 -14.12 0.73
N PHE A 84 -1.86 -12.85 1.13
CA PHE A 84 -0.61 -12.09 1.14
C PHE A 84 -0.03 -12.07 2.56
N ILE A 85 1.15 -12.64 2.73
CA ILE A 85 1.84 -12.70 4.01
C ILE A 85 3.16 -11.95 3.89
N ALA A 86 3.29 -10.86 4.67
CA ALA A 86 4.52 -10.09 4.74
C ALA A 86 5.41 -10.61 5.87
N GLY A 87 6.60 -11.10 5.53
CA GLY A 87 7.59 -11.56 6.50
C GLY A 87 8.15 -10.44 7.39
N PRO A 88 8.57 -9.28 6.82
CA PRO A 88 9.12 -8.19 7.63
C PRO A 88 8.05 -7.49 8.46
N GLY A 89 8.02 -7.73 9.78
CA GLY A 89 7.06 -7.08 10.70
C GLY A 89 7.17 -5.54 10.70
N HIS A 90 8.37 -5.00 10.51
CA HIS A 90 8.60 -3.56 10.39
C HIS A 90 8.01 -2.93 9.11
N GLY A 91 7.59 -3.75 8.15
CA GLY A 91 6.83 -3.33 6.96
C GLY A 91 5.32 -3.24 7.17
N GLY A 92 4.82 -3.43 8.39
CA GLY A 92 3.39 -3.37 8.74
C GLY A 92 2.62 -2.16 8.21
N PRO A 93 3.21 -0.95 8.13
CA PRO A 93 2.55 0.19 7.52
C PRO A 93 2.07 -0.04 6.08
N ALA A 94 2.77 -0.85 5.30
CA ALA A 94 2.34 -1.24 3.97
C ALA A 94 1.04 -2.06 3.99
N LEU A 95 0.92 -3.00 4.90
CA LEU A 95 -0.31 -3.81 5.05
C LEU A 95 -1.50 -2.94 5.43
N CYS A 96 -1.34 -2.04 6.40
CA CYS A 96 -2.39 -1.11 6.80
C CYS A 96 -2.79 -0.19 5.65
N ALA A 97 -1.83 0.36 4.91
CA ALA A 97 -2.09 1.24 3.78
C ALA A 97 -2.90 0.55 2.68
N ASN A 98 -2.51 -0.65 2.28
CA ASN A 98 -3.19 -1.41 1.24
C ASN A 98 -4.59 -1.88 1.68
N THR A 99 -4.73 -2.34 2.92
CA THR A 99 -6.02 -2.74 3.48
C THR A 99 -7.00 -1.56 3.54
N TRP A 100 -6.50 -0.37 3.84
CA TRP A 100 -7.30 0.86 3.80
C TRP A 100 -7.73 1.22 2.38
N LEU A 101 -6.79 1.21 1.43
CA LEU A 101 -7.06 1.56 0.03
C LEU A 101 -8.08 0.64 -0.64
N GLU A 102 -8.01 -0.66 -0.38
CA GLU A 102 -8.97 -1.62 -0.93
C GLU A 102 -10.34 -1.59 -0.25
N GLY A 103 -10.46 -0.94 0.89
CA GLY A 103 -11.70 -0.79 1.65
C GLY A 103 -12.01 -1.92 2.64
N SER A 104 -11.22 -2.98 2.68
CA SER A 104 -11.41 -4.13 3.59
C SER A 104 -11.42 -3.72 5.06
N TYR A 105 -10.57 -2.77 5.43
CA TYR A 105 -10.49 -2.26 6.79
C TYR A 105 -11.83 -1.63 7.24
N SER A 106 -12.42 -0.80 6.38
CA SER A 106 -13.68 -0.11 6.68
C SER A 106 -14.89 -1.06 6.67
N GLU A 107 -14.84 -2.16 5.92
CA GLU A 107 -15.86 -3.21 5.98
C GLU A 107 -15.85 -3.92 7.32
N LEU A 108 -14.66 -4.22 7.84
CA LEU A 108 -14.50 -4.94 9.10
C LEU A 108 -14.74 -4.05 10.32
N TYR A 109 -14.35 -2.79 10.23
CA TYR A 109 -14.45 -1.79 11.29
C TYR A 109 -15.29 -0.61 10.81
N ALA A 110 -16.60 -0.81 10.75
CA ALA A 110 -17.54 0.16 10.20
C ALA A 110 -17.56 1.54 10.89
N ASP A 111 -17.13 1.60 12.15
CA ASP A 111 -17.07 2.84 12.94
C ASP A 111 -15.86 3.72 12.59
N VAL A 112 -14.93 3.22 11.76
CA VAL A 112 -13.77 4.01 11.31
C VAL A 112 -14.17 4.78 10.05
N SER A 113 -14.28 6.10 10.18
CA SER A 113 -14.57 6.98 9.03
C SER A 113 -13.45 6.97 7.99
N ARG A 114 -13.85 7.00 6.73
CA ARG A 114 -12.93 7.14 5.59
C ARG A 114 -12.43 8.58 5.44
#